data_21bf25fed653b123f3bbdae3d3bed52a
#
_entry.id   21bf25fed653b123f3bbdae3d3bed52a
#
_cell.length_a   1.000
_cell.length_b   1.000
_cell.length_c   1.000
_cell.angle_alpha   90.00
_cell.angle_beta   90.00
_cell.angle_gamma   90.00
#
_symmetry.space_group_name_H-M   'P 1'
#
loop_
_entity.id
_entity.type
_entity.pdbx_description
1 polymer ?
#
loop_
_entity_poly.entity_id
_entity_poly.type
_entity_poly.pdbx_seq_one_letter_code
_entity_poly.pdbx_strand_id
1 'polypeptide(L)'
;MKSLRQQSINIYMWLIVAAGTACVLYAAYKLPTGIIDGYFLLLTLVTAVLGSRIAIRIPKISGNITVDDTFIFITLLLYGGEAAVMIGTLAGICSALRISRKVRTVAFASAALACSVLATTTVLKLTFGSTTNLINSGASRAVIALCVMGLVQYLIHTGIGAIATAIKAGESIWRMWTRNFMWISISYFAGAAGAGFIVSSLGTTRFWAFLICIPIIVIVYFSYDRYMREVKASARHAEEAERARAEAEHERAEQAERHVQELNNYIAEQERISRVLEETKEHFRHAAFHDSLTGLPNRAMFTELLKAEIESSKRLNDHMFAVLFLDLDRFKNINDSLGHTHGDLLLVAFAERLEKALRPV
;
A
#
# COMPACT_ATOMS: atom_id res chain seq x y z
N MET A 1 -16.27 -9.39 19.59
CA MET A 1 -16.15 -10.07 18.29
C MET A 1 -14.81 -10.78 18.06
N LYS A 2 -13.64 -10.20 18.37
CA LYS A 2 -12.33 -10.88 18.17
C LYS A 2 -12.17 -12.16 19.03
N SER A 3 -12.66 -12.19 20.27
CA SER A 3 -12.58 -13.38 21.15
C SER A 3 -13.44 -14.54 20.65
N LEU A 4 -14.65 -14.26 20.18
CA LEU A 4 -15.55 -15.27 19.59
C LEU A 4 -14.95 -15.91 18.34
N ARG A 5 -14.36 -15.13 17.45
CA ARG A 5 -13.66 -15.64 16.26
C ARG A 5 -12.47 -16.53 16.62
N GLN A 6 -11.70 -16.12 17.65
CA GLN A 6 -10.58 -16.93 18.13
C GLN A 6 -11.04 -18.25 18.73
N GLN A 7 -12.17 -18.27 19.39
CA GLN A 7 -12.78 -19.50 19.93
C GLN A 7 -13.28 -20.38 18.79
N SER A 8 -14.00 -19.82 17.81
CA SER A 8 -14.53 -20.58 16.65
C SER A 8 -13.41 -21.22 15.83
N ILE A 9 -12.29 -20.51 15.55
CA ILE A 9 -11.16 -21.10 14.82
C ILE A 9 -10.50 -22.23 15.63
N ASN A 10 -10.40 -22.08 16.96
CA ASN A 10 -9.83 -23.13 17.80
C ASN A 10 -10.70 -24.40 17.79
N ILE A 11 -12.01 -24.25 17.91
CA ILE A 11 -12.96 -25.38 17.84
C ILE A 11 -12.85 -26.08 16.48
N TYR A 12 -12.88 -25.30 15.38
CA TYR A 12 -12.76 -25.85 14.04
C TYR A 12 -11.45 -26.64 13.83
N MET A 13 -10.32 -26.06 14.27
CA MET A 13 -9.02 -26.74 14.15
C MET A 13 -8.98 -28.04 14.92
N TRP A 14 -9.52 -28.11 16.13
CA TRP A 14 -9.53 -29.31 16.92
C TRP A 14 -10.50 -30.37 16.35
N LEU A 15 -11.62 -29.97 15.76
CA LEU A 15 -12.51 -30.90 15.05
C LEU A 15 -11.80 -31.57 13.86
N ILE A 16 -11.06 -30.79 13.06
CA ILE A 16 -10.28 -31.35 11.93
C ILE A 16 -9.16 -32.27 12.46
N VAL A 17 -8.47 -31.89 13.55
CA VAL A 17 -7.44 -32.74 14.16
C VAL A 17 -8.02 -34.05 14.63
N ALA A 18 -9.16 -34.02 15.29
CA ALA A 18 -9.85 -35.25 15.74
C ALA A 18 -10.27 -36.14 14.55
N ALA A 19 -10.87 -35.55 13.51
CA ALA A 19 -11.25 -36.25 12.29
C ALA A 19 -10.03 -36.89 11.58
N GLY A 20 -8.96 -36.10 11.41
CA GLY A 20 -7.72 -36.57 10.77
C GLY A 20 -7.03 -37.68 11.57
N THR A 21 -7.04 -37.61 12.90
CA THR A 21 -6.51 -38.66 13.76
C THR A 21 -7.34 -39.96 13.56
N ALA A 22 -8.67 -39.85 13.49
CA ALA A 22 -9.52 -40.99 13.20
C ALA A 22 -9.22 -41.61 11.81
N CYS A 23 -8.99 -40.75 10.80
CA CYS A 23 -8.58 -41.19 9.45
C CYS A 23 -7.26 -41.95 9.47
N VAL A 24 -6.28 -41.50 10.22
CA VAL A 24 -4.96 -42.12 10.35
C VAL A 24 -5.08 -43.46 11.08
N LEU A 25 -5.82 -43.51 12.18
CA LEU A 25 -6.06 -44.80 12.92
C LEU A 25 -6.78 -45.80 12.07
N TYR A 26 -7.81 -45.39 11.32
CA TYR A 26 -8.51 -46.25 10.36
C TYR A 26 -7.55 -46.77 9.27
N ALA A 27 -6.76 -45.93 8.67
CA ALA A 27 -5.78 -46.29 7.65
C ALA A 27 -4.71 -47.24 8.20
N ALA A 28 -4.20 -47.01 9.38
CA ALA A 28 -3.21 -47.87 10.04
C ALA A 28 -3.79 -49.25 10.35
N TYR A 29 -5.07 -49.33 10.82
CA TYR A 29 -5.75 -50.62 11.08
C TYR A 29 -5.99 -51.44 9.81
N LYS A 30 -6.29 -50.76 8.69
CA LYS A 30 -6.58 -51.41 7.41
C LYS A 30 -5.36 -51.67 6.53
N LEU A 31 -4.20 -51.09 6.88
CA LEU A 31 -2.98 -51.21 6.09
C LEU A 31 -2.47 -52.67 6.07
N PRO A 32 -2.39 -53.33 4.90
CA PRO A 32 -1.86 -54.68 4.83
C PRO A 32 -0.35 -54.67 5.12
N THR A 33 0.09 -55.46 6.10
CA THR A 33 1.53 -55.49 6.51
C THR A 33 2.49 -55.94 5.42
N GLY A 34 2.01 -56.73 4.44
CA GLY A 34 2.82 -57.17 3.28
C GLY A 34 3.12 -56.11 2.23
N ILE A 35 2.54 -54.90 2.35
CA ILE A 35 2.79 -53.80 1.40
C ILE A 35 4.08 -53.02 1.76
N ILE A 36 4.59 -53.13 2.97
CA ILE A 36 5.78 -52.41 3.44
C ILE A 36 7.02 -53.10 2.87
N ASP A 37 7.33 -52.75 1.62
CA ASP A 37 8.53 -53.16 0.93
C ASP A 37 9.61 -52.04 0.88
N GLY A 38 10.79 -52.36 0.36
CA GLY A 38 11.87 -51.38 0.22
C GLY A 38 11.48 -50.16 -0.66
N TYR A 39 10.62 -50.35 -1.66
CA TYR A 39 10.14 -49.30 -2.53
C TYR A 39 9.14 -48.37 -1.83
N PHE A 40 8.28 -48.94 -0.98
CA PHE A 40 7.37 -48.15 -0.12
C PHE A 40 8.15 -47.25 0.85
N LEU A 41 9.21 -47.81 1.50
CA LEU A 41 10.06 -47.03 2.39
C LEU A 41 10.84 -45.93 1.65
N LEU A 42 11.36 -46.24 0.45
CA LEU A 42 11.98 -45.24 -0.39
C LEU A 42 11.04 -44.12 -0.80
N LEU A 43 9.82 -44.45 -1.24
CA LEU A 43 8.78 -43.50 -1.61
C LEU A 43 8.38 -42.61 -0.42
N THR A 44 8.27 -43.21 0.79
CA THR A 44 8.01 -42.48 2.04
C THR A 44 9.12 -41.49 2.34
N LEU A 45 10.39 -41.91 2.23
CA LEU A 45 11.55 -41.08 2.47
C LEU A 45 11.61 -39.90 1.44
N VAL A 46 11.40 -40.23 0.18
CA VAL A 46 11.37 -39.22 -0.91
C VAL A 46 10.25 -38.19 -0.68
N THR A 47 9.06 -38.65 -0.33
CA THR A 47 7.93 -37.75 -0.02
C THR A 47 8.23 -36.86 1.17
N ALA A 48 8.77 -37.42 2.26
CA ALA A 48 9.10 -36.66 3.46
C ALA A 48 10.22 -35.65 3.24
N VAL A 49 11.26 -36.01 2.48
CA VAL A 49 12.47 -35.17 2.28
C VAL A 49 12.32 -34.22 1.08
N LEU A 50 11.95 -34.73 -0.10
CA LEU A 50 11.84 -33.91 -1.32
C LEU A 50 10.47 -33.19 -1.38
N GLY A 51 9.37 -33.90 -1.19
CA GLY A 51 8.04 -33.32 -1.23
C GLY A 51 7.93 -32.14 -0.27
N SER A 52 8.33 -32.35 0.99
CA SER A 52 8.31 -31.27 1.98
C SER A 52 9.27 -30.12 1.68
N ARG A 53 10.35 -30.32 0.91
CA ARG A 53 11.33 -29.28 0.55
C ARG A 53 10.92 -28.42 -0.62
N ILE A 54 10.12 -28.94 -1.53
CA ILE A 54 9.69 -28.25 -2.74
C ILE A 54 8.36 -27.56 -2.47
N ALA A 55 8.37 -26.53 -1.61
CA ALA A 55 7.22 -25.67 -1.40
C ALA A 55 7.41 -24.34 -2.12
N ILE A 56 6.58 -24.10 -3.12
CA ILE A 56 6.59 -22.89 -3.94
C ILE A 56 5.64 -21.87 -3.32
N ARG A 57 6.17 -20.78 -2.75
CA ARG A 57 5.37 -19.64 -2.30
C ARG A 57 5.05 -18.74 -3.47
N ILE A 58 3.78 -18.59 -3.79
CA ILE A 58 3.34 -17.61 -4.78
C ILE A 58 3.23 -16.25 -4.08
N PRO A 59 3.90 -15.18 -4.59
CA PRO A 59 3.74 -13.83 -4.06
C PRO A 59 2.27 -13.40 -4.09
N LYS A 60 1.80 -12.76 -3.02
CA LYS A 60 0.41 -12.28 -2.84
C LYS A 60 -0.65 -13.37 -2.63
N ILE A 61 -0.32 -14.65 -2.60
CA ILE A 61 -1.24 -15.76 -2.32
C ILE A 61 -0.84 -16.42 -1.00
N SER A 62 -1.80 -16.66 -0.10
CA SER A 62 -1.56 -17.24 1.23
C SER A 62 -1.26 -18.76 1.21
N GLY A 63 -1.19 -19.38 0.03
CA GLY A 63 -0.96 -20.79 -0.18
C GLY A 63 0.42 -21.10 -0.72
N ASN A 64 0.92 -22.31 -0.38
CA ASN A 64 2.14 -22.87 -0.97
C ASN A 64 1.72 -23.97 -1.96
N ILE A 65 2.35 -24.01 -3.13
CA ILE A 65 2.27 -25.17 -4.02
C ILE A 65 3.33 -26.15 -3.56
N THR A 66 2.92 -27.38 -3.21
CA THR A 66 3.82 -28.45 -2.81
C THR A 66 3.80 -29.57 -3.85
N VAL A 67 4.90 -30.26 -4.03
CA VAL A 67 5.00 -31.43 -4.92
C VAL A 67 4.54 -32.70 -4.17
N ASP A 68 4.19 -32.59 -2.90
CA ASP A 68 3.75 -33.67 -2.03
C ASP A 68 2.60 -34.47 -2.64
N ASP A 69 1.61 -33.76 -3.26
CA ASP A 69 0.44 -34.38 -3.85
C ASP A 69 0.78 -35.42 -4.93
N THR A 70 1.82 -35.17 -5.74
CA THR A 70 2.26 -36.12 -6.77
C THR A 70 2.69 -37.45 -6.13
N PHE A 71 3.47 -37.41 -5.05
CA PHE A 71 3.94 -38.62 -4.37
C PHE A 71 2.81 -39.33 -3.61
N ILE A 72 1.87 -38.58 -3.04
CA ILE A 72 0.66 -39.11 -2.42
C ILE A 72 -0.18 -39.83 -3.46
N PHE A 73 -0.36 -39.26 -4.66
CA PHE A 73 -1.11 -39.90 -5.74
C PHE A 73 -0.40 -41.14 -6.31
N ILE A 74 0.95 -41.11 -6.43
CA ILE A 74 1.71 -42.32 -6.78
C ILE A 74 1.47 -43.42 -5.75
N THR A 75 1.53 -43.07 -4.46
CA THR A 75 1.27 -44.04 -3.38
C THR A 75 -0.16 -44.59 -3.45
N LEU A 76 -1.14 -43.76 -3.70
CA LEU A 76 -2.54 -44.14 -3.82
C LEU A 76 -2.75 -45.11 -5.00
N LEU A 77 -2.08 -44.89 -6.11
CA LEU A 77 -2.20 -45.72 -7.32
C LEU A 77 -1.43 -47.06 -7.21
N LEU A 78 -0.29 -47.11 -6.49
CA LEU A 78 0.58 -48.27 -6.36
C LEU A 78 0.23 -49.15 -5.15
N TYR A 79 -0.01 -48.50 -4.01
CA TYR A 79 -0.13 -49.18 -2.71
C TYR A 79 -1.54 -49.09 -2.10
N GLY A 80 -2.40 -48.28 -2.72
CA GLY A 80 -3.77 -48.06 -2.24
C GLY A 80 -3.92 -46.87 -1.32
N GLY A 81 -5.19 -46.63 -0.94
CA GLY A 81 -5.54 -45.40 -0.22
C GLY A 81 -5.06 -45.35 1.22
N GLU A 82 -5.04 -46.49 1.91
CA GLU A 82 -4.59 -46.60 3.29
C GLU A 82 -3.09 -46.20 3.42
N ALA A 83 -2.27 -46.71 2.51
CA ALA A 83 -0.86 -46.31 2.39
C ALA A 83 -0.69 -44.80 2.07
N ALA A 84 -1.50 -44.29 1.16
CA ALA A 84 -1.49 -42.89 0.79
C ALA A 84 -1.85 -41.96 1.96
N VAL A 85 -2.80 -42.32 2.83
CA VAL A 85 -3.14 -41.57 4.05
C VAL A 85 -1.95 -41.50 5.00
N MET A 86 -1.23 -42.61 5.20
CA MET A 86 -0.05 -42.64 6.08
C MET A 86 1.08 -41.75 5.57
N ILE A 87 1.45 -41.86 4.28
CA ILE A 87 2.47 -41.06 3.66
C ILE A 87 2.05 -39.59 3.60
N GLY A 88 0.78 -39.29 3.26
CA GLY A 88 0.26 -37.95 3.23
C GLY A 88 0.30 -37.25 4.62
N THR A 89 -0.06 -38.00 5.67
CA THR A 89 0.05 -37.51 7.05
C THR A 89 1.49 -37.14 7.40
N LEU A 90 2.45 -38.00 7.09
CA LEU A 90 3.87 -37.75 7.32
C LEU A 90 4.38 -36.51 6.51
N ALA A 91 4.01 -36.45 5.23
CA ALA A 91 4.32 -35.29 4.38
C ALA A 91 3.76 -33.99 4.95
N GLY A 92 2.50 -34.02 5.42
CA GLY A 92 1.86 -32.87 6.09
C GLY A 92 2.58 -32.43 7.36
N ILE A 93 3.06 -33.37 8.18
CA ILE A 93 3.88 -33.07 9.37
C ILE A 93 5.20 -32.38 8.92
N CYS A 94 5.93 -32.98 7.99
CA CYS A 94 7.20 -32.48 7.52
C CYS A 94 7.07 -31.08 6.88
N SER A 95 6.08 -30.85 6.04
CA SER A 95 5.79 -29.59 5.39
C SER A 95 5.38 -28.51 6.41
N ALA A 96 4.52 -28.84 7.37
CA ALA A 96 4.04 -27.91 8.38
C ALA A 96 5.13 -27.51 9.38
N LEU A 97 6.02 -28.40 9.80
CA LEU A 97 7.16 -28.12 10.69
C LEU A 97 8.12 -27.07 10.12
N ARG A 98 8.20 -26.94 8.79
CA ARG A 98 9.02 -25.91 8.13
C ARG A 98 8.39 -24.52 8.15
N ILE A 99 7.04 -24.49 8.12
CA ILE A 99 6.30 -23.23 8.09
C ILE A 99 6.10 -22.72 9.51
N SER A 100 5.84 -23.60 10.46
CA SER A 100 5.54 -23.23 11.84
C SER A 100 5.93 -24.33 12.83
N ARG A 101 6.62 -23.96 13.91
CA ARG A 101 6.92 -24.85 15.02
C ARG A 101 5.75 -25.02 16.02
N LYS A 102 4.60 -24.38 15.76
CA LYS A 102 3.44 -24.49 16.66
C LYS A 102 2.75 -25.84 16.45
N VAL A 103 2.74 -26.67 17.47
CA VAL A 103 2.16 -28.04 17.46
C VAL A 103 0.73 -28.04 16.87
N ARG A 104 -0.09 -27.09 17.27
CA ARG A 104 -1.48 -26.97 16.76
C ARG A 104 -1.54 -26.76 15.25
N THR A 105 -0.63 -25.98 14.67
CA THR A 105 -0.59 -25.73 13.21
C THR A 105 -0.14 -26.98 12.47
N VAL A 106 0.83 -27.70 13.02
CA VAL A 106 1.34 -28.96 12.44
C VAL A 106 0.26 -30.02 12.50
N ALA A 107 -0.39 -30.20 13.66
CA ALA A 107 -1.49 -31.16 13.82
C ALA A 107 -2.66 -30.88 12.87
N PHE A 108 -3.05 -29.63 12.71
CA PHE A 108 -4.13 -29.24 11.79
C PHE A 108 -3.77 -29.52 10.33
N ALA A 109 -2.57 -29.16 9.88
CA ALA A 109 -2.16 -29.35 8.49
C ALA A 109 -2.06 -30.84 8.12
N SER A 110 -1.45 -31.67 8.97
CA SER A 110 -1.37 -33.13 8.77
C SER A 110 -2.73 -33.79 8.80
N ALA A 111 -3.62 -33.40 9.73
CA ALA A 111 -4.97 -33.91 9.83
C ALA A 111 -5.82 -33.52 8.60
N ALA A 112 -5.72 -32.29 8.12
CA ALA A 112 -6.41 -31.84 6.91
C ALA A 112 -6.00 -32.67 5.68
N LEU A 113 -4.71 -32.99 5.56
CA LEU A 113 -4.21 -33.83 4.48
C LEU A 113 -4.67 -35.28 4.63
N ALA A 114 -4.66 -35.87 5.83
CA ALA A 114 -5.18 -37.19 6.10
C ALA A 114 -6.69 -37.33 5.72
N CYS A 115 -7.51 -36.36 6.13
CA CYS A 115 -8.92 -36.28 5.78
C CYS A 115 -9.14 -36.22 4.27
N SER A 116 -8.39 -35.34 3.57
CA SER A 116 -8.56 -35.14 2.13
C SER A 116 -8.14 -36.39 1.33
N VAL A 117 -7.03 -37.03 1.70
CA VAL A 117 -6.56 -38.26 1.04
C VAL A 117 -7.54 -39.45 1.27
N LEU A 118 -8.04 -39.60 2.49
CA LEU A 118 -9.04 -40.67 2.76
C LEU A 118 -10.34 -40.44 2.01
N ALA A 119 -10.82 -39.19 1.95
CA ALA A 119 -12.02 -38.84 1.19
C ALA A 119 -11.80 -39.08 -0.31
N THR A 120 -10.66 -38.68 -0.87
CA THR A 120 -10.29 -38.96 -2.26
C THR A 120 -10.26 -40.45 -2.54
N THR A 121 -9.63 -41.22 -1.67
CA THR A 121 -9.60 -42.68 -1.74
C THR A 121 -11.02 -43.29 -1.75
N THR A 122 -11.88 -42.82 -0.85
CA THR A 122 -13.25 -43.30 -0.72
C THR A 122 -14.07 -43.02 -1.97
N VAL A 123 -13.97 -41.79 -2.52
CA VAL A 123 -14.64 -41.43 -3.78
C VAL A 123 -14.14 -42.30 -4.93
N LEU A 124 -12.83 -42.49 -5.05
CA LEU A 124 -12.28 -43.37 -6.11
C LEU A 124 -12.71 -44.81 -5.97
N LYS A 125 -12.75 -45.37 -4.75
CA LYS A 125 -13.23 -46.74 -4.48
C LYS A 125 -14.72 -46.89 -4.84
N LEU A 126 -15.54 -45.91 -4.53
CA LEU A 126 -16.98 -45.91 -4.84
C LEU A 126 -17.28 -45.78 -6.34
N THR A 127 -16.48 -44.97 -7.06
CA THR A 127 -16.72 -44.69 -8.49
C THR A 127 -16.06 -45.70 -9.43
N PHE A 128 -14.86 -46.17 -9.09
CA PHE A 128 -14.03 -46.97 -9.99
C PHE A 128 -13.68 -48.37 -9.42
N GLY A 129 -13.97 -48.62 -8.16
CA GLY A 129 -13.60 -49.89 -7.49
C GLY A 129 -12.19 -49.86 -6.92
N SER A 130 -11.33 -50.81 -7.32
CA SER A 130 -9.95 -50.87 -6.82
C SER A 130 -9.10 -49.70 -7.31
N THR A 131 -8.39 -49.03 -6.42
CA THR A 131 -7.49 -47.90 -6.75
C THR A 131 -6.19 -48.35 -7.40
N THR A 132 -5.69 -49.55 -7.11
CA THR A 132 -4.42 -50.08 -7.61
C THR A 132 -4.49 -50.56 -9.06
N ASN A 133 -5.68 -50.83 -9.59
CA ASN A 133 -5.86 -51.31 -10.97
C ASN A 133 -6.39 -50.22 -11.91
N LEU A 134 -6.50 -48.97 -11.46
CA LEU A 134 -7.07 -47.88 -12.23
C LEU A 134 -6.33 -47.59 -13.52
N ILE A 135 -5.01 -47.58 -13.51
CA ILE A 135 -4.16 -47.28 -14.67
C ILE A 135 -4.31 -48.38 -15.75
N ASN A 136 -4.52 -49.63 -15.36
CA ASN A 136 -4.64 -50.76 -16.28
C ASN A 136 -6.09 -51.01 -16.78
N SER A 137 -7.05 -50.20 -16.33
CA SER A 137 -8.48 -50.37 -16.66
C SER A 137 -8.92 -49.75 -17.99
N GLY A 138 -7.97 -49.30 -18.82
CA GLY A 138 -8.19 -48.63 -20.09
C GLY A 138 -7.95 -47.12 -20.03
N ALA A 139 -7.39 -46.55 -21.12
CA ALA A 139 -6.87 -45.18 -21.13
C ALA A 139 -7.92 -44.12 -20.75
N SER A 140 -9.13 -44.20 -21.29
CA SER A 140 -10.20 -43.24 -20.97
C SER A 140 -10.64 -43.30 -19.52
N ARG A 141 -10.75 -44.48 -18.95
CA ARG A 141 -11.13 -44.71 -17.54
C ARG A 141 -10.04 -44.21 -16.59
N ALA A 142 -8.77 -44.45 -16.95
CA ALA A 142 -7.62 -43.96 -16.19
C ALA A 142 -7.58 -42.44 -16.17
N VAL A 143 -7.75 -41.76 -17.31
CA VAL A 143 -7.76 -40.27 -17.41
C VAL A 143 -8.90 -39.70 -16.54
N ILE A 144 -10.12 -40.25 -16.64
CA ILE A 144 -11.23 -39.77 -15.81
C ILE A 144 -10.94 -39.96 -14.34
N ALA A 145 -10.37 -41.11 -13.93
CA ALA A 145 -10.02 -41.38 -12.54
C ALA A 145 -8.95 -40.41 -12.01
N LEU A 146 -7.92 -40.07 -12.82
CA LEU A 146 -6.90 -39.07 -12.48
C LEU A 146 -7.51 -37.65 -12.32
N CYS A 147 -8.43 -37.26 -13.21
CA CYS A 147 -9.14 -35.99 -13.09
C CYS A 147 -10.00 -35.94 -11.82
N VAL A 148 -10.74 -37.00 -11.52
CA VAL A 148 -11.54 -37.09 -10.28
C VAL A 148 -10.63 -37.05 -9.04
N MET A 149 -9.51 -37.77 -9.06
CA MET A 149 -8.52 -37.79 -7.98
C MET A 149 -8.00 -36.39 -7.68
N GLY A 150 -7.53 -35.65 -8.71
CA GLY A 150 -7.04 -34.28 -8.58
C GLY A 150 -8.13 -33.33 -8.10
N LEU A 151 -9.33 -33.42 -8.65
CA LEU A 151 -10.46 -32.57 -8.30
C LEU A 151 -10.92 -32.76 -6.85
N VAL A 152 -11.14 -33.99 -6.42
CA VAL A 152 -11.61 -34.28 -5.07
C VAL A 152 -10.57 -33.87 -4.04
N GLN A 153 -9.32 -34.21 -4.26
CA GLN A 153 -8.21 -33.81 -3.37
C GLN A 153 -8.12 -32.28 -3.27
N TYR A 154 -8.17 -31.59 -4.40
CA TYR A 154 -8.17 -30.13 -4.45
C TYR A 154 -9.32 -29.53 -3.65
N LEU A 155 -10.57 -29.94 -3.93
CA LEU A 155 -11.75 -29.36 -3.28
C LEU A 155 -11.74 -29.56 -1.77
N ILE A 156 -11.42 -30.75 -1.31
CA ILE A 156 -11.48 -31.07 0.13
C ILE A 156 -10.31 -30.41 0.87
N HIS A 157 -9.09 -30.60 0.40
CA HIS A 157 -7.91 -30.03 1.08
C HIS A 157 -7.94 -28.50 1.12
N THR A 158 -8.20 -27.85 -0.02
CA THR A 158 -8.29 -26.39 -0.06
C THR A 158 -9.53 -25.85 0.63
N GLY A 159 -10.65 -26.60 0.61
CA GLY A 159 -11.87 -26.25 1.33
C GLY A 159 -11.65 -26.19 2.85
N ILE A 160 -10.97 -27.19 3.42
CA ILE A 160 -10.60 -27.19 4.85
C ILE A 160 -9.74 -25.95 5.19
N GLY A 161 -8.76 -25.62 4.35
CA GLY A 161 -7.92 -24.44 4.52
C GLY A 161 -8.67 -23.13 4.35
N ALA A 162 -9.59 -23.04 3.39
CA ALA A 162 -10.40 -21.87 3.13
C ALA A 162 -11.36 -21.55 4.28
N ILE A 163 -12.00 -22.55 4.88
CA ILE A 163 -12.85 -22.38 6.05
C ILE A 163 -12.03 -21.83 7.22
N ALA A 164 -10.86 -22.40 7.49
CA ALA A 164 -9.99 -21.94 8.57
C ALA A 164 -9.57 -20.47 8.39
N THR A 165 -9.19 -20.09 7.18
CA THR A 165 -8.76 -18.70 6.85
C THR A 165 -9.94 -17.73 6.85
N ALA A 166 -11.11 -18.13 6.37
CA ALA A 166 -12.33 -17.33 6.39
C ALA A 166 -12.80 -17.03 7.82
N ILE A 167 -12.83 -18.03 8.72
CA ILE A 167 -13.15 -17.82 10.14
C ILE A 167 -12.17 -16.84 10.79
N LYS A 168 -10.86 -16.98 10.50
CA LYS A 168 -9.83 -16.10 11.06
C LYS A 168 -9.96 -14.66 10.55
N ALA A 169 -10.22 -14.48 9.27
CA ALA A 169 -10.38 -13.17 8.63
C ALA A 169 -11.76 -12.55 8.90
N GLY A 170 -12.78 -13.37 9.13
CA GLY A 170 -14.19 -12.95 9.23
C GLY A 170 -14.76 -12.53 7.87
N GLU A 171 -14.31 -13.18 6.82
CA GLU A 171 -14.76 -13.00 5.45
C GLU A 171 -15.58 -14.21 4.96
N SER A 172 -16.28 -14.07 3.83
CA SER A 172 -17.00 -15.15 3.17
C SER A 172 -16.03 -16.26 2.73
N ILE A 173 -16.39 -17.54 2.99
CA ILE A 173 -15.61 -18.72 2.58
C ILE A 173 -15.36 -18.72 1.08
N TRP A 174 -16.37 -18.42 0.27
CA TRP A 174 -16.29 -18.40 -1.19
C TRP A 174 -15.29 -17.36 -1.68
N ARG A 175 -15.35 -16.12 -1.15
CA ARG A 175 -14.41 -15.05 -1.52
C ARG A 175 -12.97 -15.41 -1.12
N MET A 176 -12.79 -15.99 0.06
CA MET A 176 -11.48 -16.42 0.56
C MET A 176 -10.91 -17.55 -0.32
N TRP A 177 -11.75 -18.53 -0.68
CA TRP A 177 -11.34 -19.68 -1.48
C TRP A 177 -10.95 -19.26 -2.91
N THR A 178 -11.79 -18.48 -3.60
CA THR A 178 -11.50 -18.00 -4.97
C THR A 178 -10.26 -17.13 -5.04
N ARG A 179 -10.05 -16.24 -4.04
CA ARG A 179 -8.90 -15.35 -4.02
C ARG A 179 -7.57 -16.06 -3.75
N ASN A 180 -7.55 -17.05 -2.85
CA ASN A 180 -6.31 -17.62 -2.33
C ASN A 180 -6.01 -19.04 -2.82
N PHE A 181 -7.02 -19.82 -3.18
CA PHE A 181 -6.85 -21.26 -3.40
C PHE A 181 -7.16 -21.69 -4.85
N MET A 182 -7.86 -20.90 -5.64
CA MET A 182 -8.23 -21.27 -7.00
C MET A 182 -7.03 -21.63 -7.88
N TRP A 183 -5.95 -20.88 -7.80
CA TRP A 183 -4.75 -21.11 -8.59
C TRP A 183 -3.96 -22.38 -8.20
N ILE A 184 -4.18 -22.89 -7.00
CA ILE A 184 -3.53 -24.11 -6.51
C ILE A 184 -4.08 -25.35 -7.23
N SER A 185 -5.27 -25.28 -7.84
CA SER A 185 -5.87 -26.37 -8.61
C SER A 185 -4.91 -26.95 -9.66
N ILE A 186 -4.12 -26.08 -10.31
CA ILE A 186 -3.14 -26.50 -11.33
C ILE A 186 -2.15 -27.53 -10.78
N SER A 187 -1.68 -27.40 -9.53
CA SER A 187 -0.73 -28.33 -8.93
C SER A 187 -1.33 -29.71 -8.68
N TYR A 188 -2.62 -29.77 -8.28
CA TYR A 188 -3.31 -31.04 -8.06
C TYR A 188 -3.53 -31.81 -9.37
N PHE A 189 -3.96 -31.14 -10.43
CA PHE A 189 -4.13 -31.76 -11.72
C PHE A 189 -2.79 -32.16 -12.37
N ALA A 190 -1.76 -31.32 -12.25
CA ALA A 190 -0.42 -31.64 -12.71
C ALA A 190 0.17 -32.82 -11.92
N GLY A 191 -0.04 -32.83 -10.58
CA GLY A 191 0.38 -33.93 -9.71
C GLY A 191 -0.30 -35.26 -10.05
N ALA A 192 -1.63 -35.22 -10.30
CA ALA A 192 -2.39 -36.39 -10.69
C ALA A 192 -1.94 -36.93 -12.08
N ALA A 193 -1.76 -36.04 -13.06
CA ALA A 193 -1.26 -36.43 -14.39
C ALA A 193 0.16 -36.99 -14.32
N GLY A 194 1.06 -36.35 -13.56
CA GLY A 194 2.43 -36.84 -13.32
C GLY A 194 2.46 -38.22 -12.65
N ALA A 195 1.63 -38.41 -11.62
CA ALA A 195 1.49 -39.68 -10.94
C ALA A 195 0.99 -40.79 -11.89
N GLY A 196 -0.05 -40.49 -12.69
CA GLY A 196 -0.58 -41.41 -13.70
C GLY A 196 0.46 -41.78 -14.73
N PHE A 197 1.22 -40.82 -15.26
CA PHE A 197 2.31 -41.08 -16.19
C PHE A 197 3.41 -41.96 -15.61
N ILE A 198 3.87 -41.66 -14.38
CA ILE A 198 4.89 -42.45 -13.70
C ILE A 198 4.41 -43.88 -13.48
N VAL A 199 3.21 -44.05 -12.95
CA VAL A 199 2.67 -45.39 -12.65
C VAL A 199 2.42 -46.20 -13.91
N SER A 200 1.94 -45.60 -15.02
CA SER A 200 1.77 -46.29 -16.31
C SER A 200 3.11 -46.73 -16.91
N SER A 201 4.17 -45.96 -16.68
CA SER A 201 5.54 -46.24 -17.17
C SER A 201 6.23 -47.35 -16.35
N LEU A 202 5.78 -47.63 -15.11
CA LEU A 202 6.38 -48.62 -14.21
C LEU A 202 6.09 -50.07 -14.61
N GLY A 203 5.17 -50.33 -15.55
CA GLY A 203 4.80 -51.71 -15.98
C GLY A 203 5.92 -52.50 -16.64
N THR A 204 6.89 -51.82 -17.27
CA THR A 204 7.99 -52.47 -18.00
C THR A 204 9.38 -52.18 -17.41
N THR A 205 9.55 -51.08 -16.66
CA THR A 205 10.90 -50.63 -16.20
C THR A 205 10.80 -49.88 -14.85
N ARG A 206 10.25 -50.54 -13.84
CA ARG A 206 9.83 -49.94 -12.55
C ARG A 206 10.82 -48.97 -11.89
N PHE A 207 12.09 -49.23 -11.93
CA PHE A 207 13.12 -48.44 -11.22
C PHE A 207 13.67 -47.27 -12.04
N TRP A 208 13.93 -47.50 -13.33
CA TRP A 208 14.58 -46.49 -14.20
C TRP A 208 13.71 -45.27 -14.53
N ALA A 209 12.40 -45.48 -14.68
CA ALA A 209 11.47 -44.35 -14.91
C ALA A 209 11.43 -43.38 -13.70
N PHE A 210 11.54 -43.91 -12.49
CA PHE A 210 11.59 -43.09 -11.27
C PHE A 210 12.90 -42.29 -11.19
N LEU A 211 14.06 -42.93 -11.56
CA LEU A 211 15.36 -42.27 -11.60
C LEU A 211 15.44 -41.14 -12.64
N ILE A 212 14.75 -41.27 -13.77
CA ILE A 212 14.69 -40.23 -14.81
C ILE A 212 13.84 -39.02 -14.38
N CYS A 213 12.77 -39.24 -13.62
CA CYS A 213 11.91 -38.15 -13.16
C CYS A 213 12.56 -37.26 -12.07
N ILE A 214 13.42 -37.83 -11.21
CA ILE A 214 14.10 -37.09 -10.15
C ILE A 214 14.93 -35.91 -10.67
N PRO A 215 15.84 -36.09 -11.65
CA PRO A 215 16.59 -34.96 -12.23
C PRO A 215 15.72 -33.90 -12.84
N ILE A 216 14.63 -34.28 -13.53
CA ILE A 216 13.67 -33.31 -14.12
C ILE A 216 13.03 -32.46 -13.04
N ILE A 217 12.54 -33.10 -11.97
CA ILE A 217 11.93 -32.40 -10.81
C ILE A 217 12.97 -31.47 -10.16
N VAL A 218 14.19 -31.92 -10.00
CA VAL A 218 15.30 -31.13 -9.42
C VAL A 218 15.63 -29.93 -10.28
N ILE A 219 15.74 -30.11 -11.61
CA ILE A 219 16.02 -29.01 -12.56
C ILE A 219 14.89 -27.99 -12.55
N VAL A 220 13.62 -28.46 -12.61
CA VAL A 220 12.44 -27.58 -12.54
C VAL A 220 12.42 -26.81 -11.22
N TYR A 221 12.72 -27.47 -10.11
CA TYR A 221 12.83 -26.83 -8.80
C TYR A 221 13.90 -25.74 -8.76
N PHE A 222 15.13 -26.03 -9.18
CA PHE A 222 16.20 -25.04 -9.16
C PHE A 222 15.96 -23.89 -10.13
N SER A 223 15.41 -24.15 -11.31
CA SER A 223 15.03 -23.13 -12.27
C SER A 223 13.95 -22.20 -11.72
N TYR A 224 12.95 -22.79 -11.06
CA TYR A 224 11.86 -22.04 -10.42
C TYR A 224 12.36 -21.23 -9.22
N ASP A 225 13.16 -21.82 -8.34
CA ASP A 225 13.73 -21.14 -7.17
C ASP A 225 14.63 -19.94 -7.59
N ARG A 226 15.40 -20.10 -8.67
CA ARG A 226 16.19 -19.02 -9.25
C ARG A 226 15.29 -17.91 -9.82
N TYR A 227 14.29 -18.28 -10.61
CA TYR A 227 13.31 -17.35 -11.15
C TYR A 227 12.59 -16.56 -10.06
N MET A 228 12.15 -17.24 -9.00
CA MET A 228 11.47 -16.60 -7.86
C MET A 228 12.39 -15.68 -7.06
N ARG A 229 13.67 -15.97 -6.97
CA ARG A 229 14.64 -15.05 -6.36
C ARG A 229 14.81 -13.79 -7.20
N GLU A 230 14.89 -13.89 -8.52
CA GLU A 230 14.97 -12.75 -9.43
C GLU A 230 13.69 -11.87 -9.36
N VAL A 231 12.52 -12.50 -9.38
CA VAL A 231 11.23 -11.77 -9.23
C VAL A 231 11.14 -11.04 -7.89
N LYS A 232 11.57 -11.69 -6.80
CA LYS A 232 11.59 -11.03 -5.46
C LYS A 232 12.61 -9.89 -5.39
N ALA A 233 13.78 -10.05 -5.98
CA ALA A 233 14.79 -9.00 -6.05
C ALA A 233 14.27 -7.81 -6.86
N SER A 234 13.69 -8.05 -8.03
CA SER A 234 13.08 -7.01 -8.86
C SER A 234 11.92 -6.28 -8.13
N ALA A 235 11.06 -7.01 -7.43
CA ALA A 235 9.98 -6.42 -6.65
C ALA A 235 10.49 -5.54 -5.50
N ARG A 236 11.57 -5.95 -4.81
CA ARG A 236 12.21 -5.13 -3.77
C ARG A 236 12.82 -3.86 -4.34
N HIS A 237 13.55 -3.96 -5.45
CA HIS A 237 14.12 -2.77 -6.10
C HIS A 237 13.03 -1.80 -6.58
N ALA A 238 11.90 -2.31 -7.07
CA ALA A 238 10.76 -1.46 -7.43
C ALA A 238 10.16 -0.74 -6.20
N GLU A 239 10.01 -1.44 -5.08
CA GLU A 239 9.50 -0.85 -3.83
C GLU A 239 10.47 0.19 -3.24
N GLU A 240 11.79 -0.10 -3.27
CA GLU A 240 12.84 0.83 -2.84
C GLU A 240 12.86 2.08 -3.71
N ALA A 241 12.73 1.91 -5.05
CA ALA A 241 12.67 3.03 -5.99
C ALA A 241 11.42 3.90 -5.79
N GLU A 242 10.28 3.28 -5.47
CA GLU A 242 9.03 4.00 -5.17
C GLU A 242 9.15 4.81 -3.86
N ARG A 243 9.74 4.22 -2.82
CA ARG A 243 10.02 4.92 -1.55
C ARG A 243 10.97 6.09 -1.75
N ALA A 244 12.08 5.88 -2.49
CA ALA A 244 13.03 6.95 -2.77
C ALA A 244 12.40 8.12 -3.58
N ARG A 245 11.47 7.81 -4.50
CA ARG A 245 10.70 8.84 -5.21
C ARG A 245 9.77 9.61 -4.29
N ALA A 246 9.05 8.92 -3.41
CA ALA A 246 8.15 9.56 -2.45
C ALA A 246 8.91 10.47 -1.47
N GLU A 247 10.09 10.04 -0.99
CA GLU A 247 10.97 10.84 -0.14
C GLU A 247 11.48 12.09 -0.88
N ALA A 248 11.94 11.93 -2.14
CA ALA A 248 12.39 13.05 -2.95
C ALA A 248 11.27 14.05 -3.30
N GLU A 249 10.04 13.59 -3.50
CA GLU A 249 8.87 14.46 -3.69
C GLU A 249 8.52 15.21 -2.41
N HIS A 250 8.61 14.55 -1.26
CA HIS A 250 8.37 15.21 0.03
C HIS A 250 9.41 16.29 0.32
N GLU A 251 10.70 16.02 0.10
CA GLU A 251 11.76 17.01 0.24
C GLU A 251 11.59 18.23 -0.69
N ARG A 252 11.18 17.97 -1.94
CA ARG A 252 10.87 19.06 -2.90
C ARG A 252 9.68 19.91 -2.46
N ALA A 253 8.64 19.27 -1.93
CA ALA A 253 7.48 19.98 -1.40
C ALA A 253 7.87 20.87 -0.21
N GLU A 254 8.66 20.36 0.73
CA GLU A 254 9.16 21.17 1.87
C GLU A 254 10.05 22.33 1.43
N GLN A 255 10.91 22.11 0.41
CA GLN A 255 11.73 23.19 -0.15
C GLN A 255 10.87 24.26 -0.82
N ALA A 256 9.83 23.84 -1.57
CA ALA A 256 8.91 24.76 -2.21
C ALA A 256 8.12 25.59 -1.18
N GLU A 257 7.64 24.97 -0.10
CA GLU A 257 6.95 25.68 0.99
C GLU A 257 7.87 26.71 1.67
N ARG A 258 9.11 26.34 1.96
CA ARG A 258 10.10 27.29 2.52
C ARG A 258 10.34 28.47 1.60
N HIS A 259 10.47 28.20 0.30
CA HIS A 259 10.69 29.27 -0.68
C HIS A 259 9.47 30.20 -0.81
N VAL A 260 8.26 29.67 -0.78
CA VAL A 260 7.02 30.46 -0.74
C VAL A 260 6.98 31.34 0.51
N GLN A 261 7.39 30.81 1.65
CA GLN A 261 7.43 31.57 2.90
C GLN A 261 8.45 32.71 2.86
N GLU A 262 9.63 32.46 2.30
CA GLU A 262 10.65 33.51 2.08
C GLU A 262 10.14 34.63 1.14
N LEU A 263 9.48 34.23 0.05
CA LEU A 263 8.90 35.21 -0.89
C LEU A 263 7.79 36.03 -0.22
N ASN A 264 6.93 35.43 0.56
CA ASN A 264 5.89 36.15 1.28
C ASN A 264 6.47 37.17 2.29
N ASN A 265 7.52 36.79 3.01
CA ASN A 265 8.23 37.69 3.92
C ASN A 265 8.87 38.88 3.15
N TYR A 266 9.47 38.59 2.00
CA TYR A 266 10.05 39.60 1.16
C TYR A 266 8.99 40.59 0.62
N ILE A 267 7.85 40.08 0.17
CA ILE A 267 6.72 40.92 -0.30
C ILE A 267 6.21 41.81 0.84
N ALA A 268 6.00 41.24 2.04
CA ALA A 268 5.55 42.00 3.19
C ALA A 268 6.52 43.15 3.57
N GLU A 269 7.83 42.91 3.50
CA GLU A 269 8.84 43.93 3.75
C GLU A 269 8.84 45.00 2.67
N GLN A 270 8.69 44.64 1.38
CA GLN A 270 8.57 45.59 0.27
C GLN A 270 7.32 46.47 0.41
N GLU A 271 6.20 45.91 0.81
CA GLU A 271 4.96 46.69 1.07
C GLU A 271 5.13 47.65 2.24
N ARG A 272 5.87 47.25 3.30
CA ARG A 272 6.17 48.10 4.42
C ARG A 272 7.06 49.27 4.00
N ILE A 273 8.15 49.01 3.25
CA ILE A 273 9.05 50.04 2.74
C ILE A 273 8.28 51.00 1.84
N SER A 274 7.44 50.51 0.95
CA SER A 274 6.62 51.32 0.05
C SER A 274 5.69 52.26 0.82
N ARG A 275 5.04 51.78 1.88
CA ARG A 275 4.18 52.61 2.76
C ARG A 275 4.99 53.74 3.43
N VAL A 276 6.12 53.38 4.05
CA VAL A 276 6.99 54.37 4.72
C VAL A 276 7.51 55.42 3.72
N LEU A 277 7.83 54.99 2.53
CA LEU A 277 8.30 55.90 1.47
C LEU A 277 7.19 56.88 1.05
N GLU A 278 5.96 56.41 0.88
CA GLU A 278 4.85 57.29 0.47
C GLU A 278 4.46 58.22 1.62
N GLU A 279 4.42 57.79 2.87
CA GLU A 279 4.24 58.66 4.04
C GLU A 279 5.32 59.72 4.13
N THR A 280 6.59 59.34 3.92
CA THR A 280 7.72 60.24 3.95
C THR A 280 7.64 61.27 2.83
N LYS A 281 7.27 60.82 1.64
CA LYS A 281 7.09 61.68 0.46
C LYS A 281 5.98 62.75 0.69
N GLU A 282 4.84 62.34 1.24
CA GLU A 282 3.77 63.26 1.57
C GLU A 282 4.17 64.24 2.67
N HIS A 283 4.94 63.77 3.66
CA HIS A 283 5.47 64.67 4.69
C HIS A 283 6.44 65.72 4.10
N PHE A 284 7.37 65.30 3.22
CA PHE A 284 8.27 66.22 2.54
C PHE A 284 7.51 67.21 1.61
N ARG A 285 6.49 66.70 0.90
CA ARG A 285 5.66 67.54 0.04
C ARG A 285 4.92 68.59 0.87
N HIS A 286 4.32 68.20 2.03
CA HIS A 286 3.66 69.16 2.90
C HIS A 286 4.64 70.20 3.42
N ALA A 287 5.81 69.79 3.91
CA ALA A 287 6.86 70.70 4.39
C ALA A 287 7.40 71.64 3.29
N ALA A 288 7.49 71.16 2.04
CA ALA A 288 7.96 72.01 0.91
C ALA A 288 6.93 73.03 0.49
N PHE A 289 5.65 72.83 0.71
CA PHE A 289 4.60 73.69 0.19
C PHE A 289 3.79 74.45 1.25
N HIS A 290 4.02 74.14 2.56
CA HIS A 290 3.31 74.73 3.68
C HIS A 290 4.31 75.46 4.62
N ASP A 291 3.83 76.45 5.29
CA ASP A 291 4.56 77.18 6.35
C ASP A 291 4.50 76.37 7.64
N SER A 292 5.61 76.09 8.28
CA SER A 292 5.73 75.22 9.45
C SER A 292 5.07 75.80 10.72
N LEU A 293 4.86 77.10 10.79
CA LEU A 293 4.18 77.69 11.99
C LEU A 293 2.68 77.72 11.83
N THR A 294 2.19 78.12 10.69
CA THR A 294 0.77 78.45 10.49
C THR A 294 0.01 77.36 9.76
N GLY A 295 0.70 76.41 9.10
CA GLY A 295 0.13 75.37 8.25
C GLY A 295 -0.41 75.89 6.91
N LEU A 296 -0.43 77.19 6.68
CA LEU A 296 -0.91 77.74 5.41
C LEU A 296 0.09 77.50 4.24
N PRO A 297 -0.43 77.46 3.00
CA PRO A 297 0.47 77.42 1.83
C PRO A 297 1.58 78.40 1.89
N ASN A 298 2.82 77.98 1.73
CA ASN A 298 3.99 78.86 1.73
C ASN A 298 4.15 79.60 0.37
N ARG A 299 5.19 80.44 0.25
CA ARG A 299 5.49 81.16 -0.97
C ARG A 299 5.64 80.24 -2.19
N ALA A 300 6.21 79.08 -2.03
CA ALA A 300 6.39 78.17 -3.17
C ALA A 300 5.03 77.67 -3.69
N MET A 301 4.14 77.21 -2.80
CA MET A 301 2.79 76.74 -3.15
C MET A 301 1.96 77.89 -3.76
N PHE A 302 2.03 79.10 -3.17
CA PHE A 302 1.40 80.31 -3.73
C PHE A 302 1.84 80.55 -5.17
N THR A 303 3.18 80.48 -5.44
CA THR A 303 3.72 80.70 -6.77
C THR A 303 3.22 79.72 -7.79
N GLU A 304 3.12 78.45 -7.42
CA GLU A 304 2.58 77.38 -8.29
C GLU A 304 1.11 77.57 -8.59
N LEU A 305 0.30 77.82 -7.55
CA LEU A 305 -1.14 78.17 -7.71
C LEU A 305 -1.35 79.38 -8.60
N LEU A 306 -0.58 80.44 -8.37
CA LEU A 306 -0.67 81.68 -9.18
C LEU A 306 -0.36 81.40 -10.65
N LYS A 307 0.66 80.61 -10.94
CA LYS A 307 1.01 80.26 -12.34
C LYS A 307 -0.14 79.49 -12.97
N ALA A 308 -0.76 78.49 -12.21
CA ALA A 308 -1.84 77.72 -12.71
C ALA A 308 -3.08 78.58 -13.03
N GLU A 309 -3.39 79.55 -12.16
CA GLU A 309 -4.49 80.51 -12.38
C GLU A 309 -4.26 81.42 -13.55
N ILE A 310 -3.02 81.92 -13.74
CA ILE A 310 -2.61 82.75 -14.92
C ILE A 310 -2.81 81.91 -16.19
N GLU A 311 -2.39 80.70 -16.24
CA GLU A 311 -2.56 79.80 -17.40
C GLU A 311 -4.06 79.50 -17.68
N SER A 312 -4.85 79.26 -16.63
CA SER A 312 -6.29 79.05 -16.75
C SER A 312 -7.00 80.30 -17.31
N SER A 313 -6.64 81.48 -16.82
CA SER A 313 -7.21 82.76 -17.30
C SER A 313 -6.83 83.02 -18.76
N LYS A 314 -5.68 82.56 -19.23
CA LYS A 314 -5.31 82.68 -20.68
C LYS A 314 -6.12 81.80 -21.58
N ARG A 315 -6.58 80.67 -21.05
CA ARG A 315 -7.35 79.67 -21.82
C ARG A 315 -8.87 79.90 -21.81
N LEU A 316 -9.39 80.46 -20.73
CA LEU A 316 -10.79 80.69 -20.51
C LEU A 316 -11.08 82.19 -20.46
N ASN A 317 -11.75 82.72 -21.47
CA ASN A 317 -11.99 84.16 -21.62
C ASN A 317 -12.75 84.85 -20.46
N ASP A 318 -13.48 84.07 -19.64
CA ASP A 318 -14.26 84.63 -18.50
C ASP A 318 -13.69 84.24 -17.14
N HIS A 319 -12.49 83.62 -17.07
CA HIS A 319 -11.89 83.26 -15.82
C HIS A 319 -11.08 84.40 -15.24
N MET A 320 -11.60 85.02 -14.18
CA MET A 320 -10.92 86.12 -13.46
C MET A 320 -10.54 85.62 -12.06
N PHE A 321 -9.33 86.03 -11.63
CA PHE A 321 -8.90 85.78 -10.25
C PHE A 321 -8.34 87.05 -9.65
N ALA A 322 -8.25 87.16 -8.34
CA ALA A 322 -7.66 88.30 -7.65
C ALA A 322 -6.57 87.85 -6.67
N VAL A 323 -5.54 88.60 -6.56
CA VAL A 323 -4.50 88.39 -5.56
C VAL A 323 -4.61 89.46 -4.50
N LEU A 324 -4.80 89.06 -3.25
CA LEU A 324 -4.88 89.93 -2.09
C LEU A 324 -3.61 89.83 -1.28
N PHE A 325 -3.05 90.95 -0.94
CA PHE A 325 -1.96 91.12 0.00
C PHE A 325 -2.49 91.62 1.33
N LEU A 326 -2.25 90.81 2.41
CA LEU A 326 -2.64 91.17 3.76
C LEU A 326 -1.40 91.39 4.61
N ASP A 327 -1.41 92.48 5.40
CA ASP A 327 -0.36 92.75 6.38
C ASP A 327 -0.95 93.00 7.75
N LEU A 328 -0.23 92.67 8.79
CA LEU A 328 -0.63 92.83 10.19
C LEU A 328 -0.04 94.14 10.71
N ASP A 329 -0.90 95.16 10.89
CA ASP A 329 -0.49 96.41 11.44
C ASP A 329 0.19 96.26 12.80
N ARG A 330 1.37 96.87 12.91
CA ARG A 330 2.15 96.93 14.13
C ARG A 330 2.54 95.55 14.74
N PHE A 331 2.61 94.50 13.95
CA PHE A 331 3.02 93.16 14.41
C PHE A 331 4.35 93.16 15.15
N LYS A 332 5.29 93.95 14.70
CA LYS A 332 6.58 94.17 15.38
C LYS A 332 6.36 94.62 16.85
N ASN A 333 5.46 95.56 17.13
CA ASN A 333 5.23 96.05 18.49
C ASN A 333 4.70 94.93 19.41
N ILE A 334 3.97 93.98 18.86
CA ILE A 334 3.47 92.78 19.61
C ILE A 334 4.66 91.89 19.99
N ASN A 335 5.57 91.62 19.02
CA ASN A 335 6.76 90.84 19.29
C ASN A 335 7.70 91.54 20.31
N ASP A 336 7.90 92.84 20.16
CA ASP A 336 8.75 93.61 21.06
C ASP A 336 8.18 93.72 22.49
N SER A 337 6.86 93.75 22.64
CA SER A 337 6.19 93.93 23.92
C SER A 337 5.89 92.57 24.65
N LEU A 338 5.50 91.54 23.93
CA LEU A 338 5.03 90.28 24.47
C LEU A 338 5.91 89.05 24.14
N GLY A 339 6.94 89.27 23.35
CA GLY A 339 7.89 88.25 22.88
C GLY A 339 7.41 87.49 21.66
N HIS A 340 8.34 86.85 20.95
CA HIS A 340 8.07 86.06 19.74
C HIS A 340 7.12 84.97 19.87
N THR A 341 7.03 84.27 21.03
CA THR A 341 6.05 83.17 21.30
C THR A 341 4.58 83.69 21.20
N HIS A 342 4.34 84.95 21.66
CA HIS A 342 2.98 85.49 21.51
C HIS A 342 2.71 85.99 20.10
N GLY A 343 3.73 86.44 19.37
CA GLY A 343 3.62 86.73 17.97
C GLY A 343 3.30 85.50 17.12
N ASP A 344 3.94 84.35 17.41
CA ASP A 344 3.72 83.12 16.75
C ASP A 344 2.28 82.60 17.01
N LEU A 345 1.79 82.68 18.23
CA LEU A 345 0.39 82.30 18.58
C LEU A 345 -0.61 83.21 17.84
N LEU A 346 -0.32 84.53 17.72
CA LEU A 346 -1.13 85.41 16.93
C LEU A 346 -1.19 85.08 15.44
N LEU A 347 -0.03 84.71 14.83
CA LEU A 347 0.05 84.28 13.45
C LEU A 347 -0.80 82.99 13.23
N VAL A 348 -0.68 82.04 14.12
CA VAL A 348 -1.49 80.77 14.08
C VAL A 348 -3.00 81.09 14.19
N ALA A 349 -3.40 81.91 15.15
CA ALA A 349 -4.79 82.34 15.31
C ALA A 349 -5.35 83.12 14.12
N PHE A 350 -4.48 83.96 13.50
CA PHE A 350 -4.81 84.69 12.27
C PHE A 350 -4.99 83.71 11.08
N ALA A 351 -4.12 82.77 10.92
CA ALA A 351 -4.19 81.78 9.87
C ALA A 351 -5.49 80.93 9.97
N GLU A 352 -5.84 80.47 11.17
CA GLU A 352 -7.11 79.75 11.40
C GLU A 352 -8.35 80.60 11.07
N ARG A 353 -8.33 81.89 11.39
CA ARG A 353 -9.39 82.80 11.04
C ARG A 353 -9.49 83.06 9.54
N LEU A 354 -8.37 83.12 8.86
CA LEU A 354 -8.30 83.32 7.41
C LEU A 354 -8.89 82.11 6.69
N GLU A 355 -8.52 80.95 7.10
CA GLU A 355 -9.12 79.71 6.55
C GLU A 355 -10.61 79.62 6.74
N LYS A 356 -11.09 79.90 7.94
CA LYS A 356 -12.56 79.90 8.25
C LYS A 356 -13.34 81.03 7.49
N ALA A 357 -12.67 82.11 7.16
CA ALA A 357 -13.29 83.24 6.44
C ALA A 357 -13.37 83.02 4.93
N LEU A 358 -12.43 82.24 4.37
CA LEU A 358 -12.41 81.90 2.97
C LEU A 358 -13.39 80.75 2.69
N ARG A 359 -14.22 80.90 1.69
CA ARG A 359 -15.12 79.82 1.27
C ARG A 359 -14.27 78.73 0.67
N PRO A 360 -14.52 77.45 1.00
CA PRO A 360 -13.92 76.38 0.24
C PRO A 360 -14.40 76.47 -1.22
N VAL A 361 -13.47 76.48 -2.14
CA VAL A 361 -13.71 76.46 -3.60
C VAL A 361 -14.03 75.03 -4.02
#